data_cf98524ae717574d1a73167bb393eed1
#
_entry.id   cf98524ae717574d1a73167bb393eed1
#
_cell.length_a   1.000
_cell.length_b   1.000
_cell.length_c   1.000
_cell.angle_alpha   90.00
_cell.angle_beta   90.00
_cell.angle_gamma   90.00
#
_symmetry.space_group_name_H-M   'P 1'
#
loop_
_entity.id
_entity.type
_entity.pdbx_description
1 polymer ?
#
loop_
_entity_poly.entity_id
_entity_poly.type
_entity_poly.pdbx_seq_one_letter_code
_entity_poly.pdbx_strand_id
1 'polypeptide(L)'
;EFILEDIGRYRANYIDTLIQENLIGSRFKSDDSIMRKYKKTLRTNGGFKQCFNDVLGFRLKMDEYPVNYPEYFRVVDLRQGKKVDDGYRAMHLYYQRDNLAYPIEIQLWCGADYYFNVWSHQHLYKYKDPELGKLLYKEYQSGQIKSETDFLARMEAMERNG
;
A
#
# COMPACT_ATOMS: atom_id res chain seq x y z
N GLU A 1 4.87 9.27 -23.57
CA GLU A 1 3.88 10.36 -23.65
C GLU A 1 2.46 9.79 -23.67
N PHE A 2 2.06 8.94 -24.61
CA PHE A 2 0.73 8.33 -24.73
C PHE A 2 0.22 7.64 -23.44
N ILE A 3 1.08 6.96 -22.69
CA ILE A 3 0.70 6.27 -21.44
C ILE A 3 0.24 7.26 -20.37
N LEU A 4 0.93 8.38 -20.23
CA LEU A 4 0.58 9.40 -19.23
C LEU A 4 -0.70 10.14 -19.59
N GLU A 5 -0.94 10.36 -20.88
CA GLU A 5 -2.20 10.95 -21.37
C GLU A 5 -3.38 10.00 -21.12
N ASP A 6 -3.20 8.71 -21.37
CA ASP A 6 -4.24 7.71 -21.12
C ASP A 6 -4.56 7.58 -19.63
N ILE A 7 -3.53 7.57 -18.77
CA ILE A 7 -3.68 7.62 -17.31
C ILE A 7 -4.36 8.92 -16.86
N GLY A 8 -4.06 10.05 -17.50
CA GLY A 8 -4.72 11.33 -17.22
C GLY A 8 -6.22 11.27 -17.50
N ARG A 9 -6.62 10.70 -18.62
CA ARG A 9 -8.04 10.46 -18.96
C ARG A 9 -8.70 9.49 -17.98
N TYR A 10 -8.02 8.44 -17.59
CA TYR A 10 -8.52 7.49 -16.60
C TYR A 10 -8.77 8.16 -15.24
N ARG A 11 -7.85 9.01 -14.77
CA ARG A 11 -8.01 9.81 -13.54
C ARG A 11 -9.25 10.69 -13.60
N ALA A 12 -9.43 11.42 -14.70
CA ALA A 12 -10.55 12.35 -14.86
C ALA A 12 -11.92 11.66 -14.76
N ASN A 13 -12.03 10.41 -15.20
CA ASN A 13 -13.26 9.65 -15.19
C ASN A 13 -13.66 9.09 -13.81
N TYR A 14 -12.76 9.09 -12.82
CA TYR A 14 -12.97 8.43 -11.52
C TYR A 14 -13.06 9.39 -10.34
N ILE A 15 -12.86 10.69 -10.53
CA ILE A 15 -12.81 11.69 -9.45
C ILE A 15 -14.14 11.83 -8.70
N ASP A 16 -15.27 11.56 -9.34
CA ASP A 16 -16.59 11.91 -8.80
C ASP A 16 -17.36 10.76 -8.12
N THR A 17 -16.80 9.53 -8.01
CA THR A 17 -17.65 8.36 -7.75
C THR A 17 -17.50 7.71 -6.35
N LEU A 18 -16.66 8.20 -5.43
CA LEU A 18 -16.32 7.39 -4.27
C LEU A 18 -16.38 8.13 -2.93
N ILE A 19 -17.58 8.17 -2.37
CA ILE A 19 -17.77 8.38 -0.93
C ILE A 19 -18.28 7.06 -0.35
N GLN A 20 -17.39 6.33 0.36
CA GLN A 20 -17.77 5.17 1.16
C GLN A 20 -17.36 5.39 2.61
N GLU A 21 -18.20 4.97 3.56
CA GLU A 21 -18.02 5.19 5.00
C GLU A 21 -16.69 4.69 5.57
N ASN A 22 -16.08 3.67 4.97
CA ASN A 22 -14.81 3.09 5.41
C ASN A 22 -13.59 3.60 4.63
N LEU A 23 -13.77 4.56 3.73
CA LEU A 23 -12.68 5.09 2.92
C LEU A 23 -11.82 6.05 3.75
N ILE A 24 -10.58 5.66 4.01
CA ILE A 24 -9.59 6.50 4.70
C ILE A 24 -8.65 7.22 3.75
N GLY A 25 -8.66 6.89 2.49
CA GLY A 25 -7.89 7.59 1.48
C GLY A 25 -7.99 6.98 0.09
N SER A 26 -7.83 7.85 -0.89
CA SER A 26 -7.64 7.47 -2.27
C SER A 26 -6.42 8.19 -2.83
N ARG A 27 -5.78 7.58 -3.81
CA ARG A 27 -4.67 8.23 -4.52
C ARG A 27 -4.62 7.82 -5.96
N PHE A 28 -4.22 8.78 -6.78
CA PHE A 28 -3.60 8.49 -8.06
C PHE A 28 -2.08 8.51 -7.90
N LYS A 29 -1.42 7.49 -8.42
CA LYS A 29 0.03 7.45 -8.43
C LYS A 29 0.58 8.57 -9.27
N SER A 30 1.62 9.28 -8.79
CA SER A 30 2.26 10.35 -9.54
C SER A 30 2.95 9.83 -10.80
N ASP A 31 3.02 10.67 -11.82
CA ASP A 31 3.65 10.33 -13.11
C ASP A 31 5.10 9.90 -12.93
N ASP A 32 5.86 10.58 -12.07
CA ASP A 32 7.24 10.19 -11.74
C ASP A 32 7.34 8.79 -11.12
N SER A 33 6.37 8.44 -10.26
CA SER A 33 6.33 7.12 -9.63
C SER A 33 5.94 6.03 -10.63
N ILE A 34 5.04 6.33 -11.57
CA ILE A 34 4.67 5.45 -12.67
C ILE A 34 5.88 5.23 -13.58
N MET A 35 6.54 6.29 -14.02
CA MET A 35 7.70 6.21 -14.90
C MET A 35 8.88 5.48 -14.24
N ARG A 36 9.10 5.69 -12.94
CA ARG A 36 10.12 4.95 -12.18
C ARG A 36 9.84 3.46 -12.14
N LYS A 37 8.59 3.07 -11.88
CA LYS A 37 8.16 1.66 -11.86
C LYS A 37 8.28 1.04 -13.25
N TYR A 38 7.86 1.74 -14.28
CA TYR A 38 8.00 1.33 -15.69
C TYR A 38 9.47 1.07 -16.07
N LYS A 39 10.37 2.02 -15.82
CA LYS A 39 11.81 1.85 -16.09
C LYS A 39 12.41 0.67 -15.32
N LYS A 40 11.99 0.44 -14.08
CA LYS A 40 12.40 -0.74 -13.30
C LYS A 40 11.93 -2.03 -13.95
N THR A 41 10.68 -2.11 -14.36
CA THR A 41 10.09 -3.30 -14.99
C THR A 41 10.75 -3.64 -16.30
N LEU A 42 11.10 -2.67 -17.14
CA LEU A 42 11.86 -2.87 -18.37
C LEU A 42 13.23 -3.54 -18.11
N ARG A 43 13.89 -3.17 -17.01
CA ARG A 43 15.20 -3.72 -16.62
C ARG A 43 15.12 -5.14 -16.07
N THR A 44 13.98 -5.53 -15.51
CA THR A 44 13.80 -6.81 -14.82
C THR A 44 13.01 -7.84 -15.63
N ASN A 45 12.72 -7.57 -16.91
CA ASN A 45 11.82 -8.38 -17.75
C ASN A 45 10.47 -8.68 -17.10
N GLY A 46 10.03 -7.81 -16.20
CA GLY A 46 8.72 -7.92 -15.54
C GLY A 46 7.57 -7.66 -16.51
N GLY A 47 6.41 -8.22 -16.21
CA GLY A 47 5.21 -8.03 -17.03
C GLY A 47 4.77 -6.56 -17.07
N PHE A 48 4.60 -6.03 -18.27
CA PHE A 48 4.18 -4.64 -18.51
C PHE A 48 2.91 -4.24 -17.73
N LYS A 49 1.93 -5.13 -17.68
CA LYS A 49 0.67 -4.91 -16.93
C LYS A 49 0.91 -4.65 -15.43
N GLN A 50 1.94 -5.24 -14.83
CA GLN A 50 2.23 -5.07 -13.40
C GLN A 50 2.72 -3.67 -13.04
N CYS A 51 3.21 -2.90 -14.01
CA CYS A 51 3.64 -1.52 -13.78
C CYS A 51 2.49 -0.62 -13.35
N PHE A 52 1.28 -0.92 -13.79
CA PHE A 52 0.12 -0.04 -13.69
C PHE A 52 -0.96 -0.56 -12.75
N ASN A 53 -0.67 -1.58 -11.94
CA ASN A 53 -1.64 -2.18 -11.01
C ASN A 53 -2.15 -1.24 -9.92
N ASP A 54 -1.45 -0.16 -9.64
CA ASP A 54 -1.68 0.76 -8.53
C ASP A 54 -1.71 2.23 -8.99
N VAL A 55 -2.15 2.48 -10.23
CA VAL A 55 -2.37 3.83 -10.75
C VAL A 55 -3.46 4.54 -9.95
N LEU A 56 -4.56 3.84 -9.69
CA LEU A 56 -5.62 4.24 -8.79
C LEU A 56 -5.65 3.27 -7.61
N GLY A 57 -5.59 3.80 -6.41
CA GLY A 57 -5.63 3.02 -5.19
C GLY A 57 -6.55 3.61 -4.14
N PHE A 58 -7.20 2.74 -3.38
CA PHE A 58 -8.06 3.06 -2.25
C PHE A 58 -7.54 2.40 -1.00
N ARG A 59 -7.73 3.05 0.16
CA ARG A 59 -7.53 2.45 1.48
C ARG A 59 -8.83 2.43 2.22
N LEU A 60 -9.16 1.27 2.73
CA LEU A 60 -10.32 1.06 3.57
C LEU A 60 -9.86 0.63 4.97
N LYS A 61 -10.43 1.26 6.00
CA LYS A 61 -10.31 0.79 7.38
C LYS A 61 -11.42 -0.22 7.62
N MET A 62 -11.05 -1.40 8.06
CA MET A 62 -11.97 -2.48 8.36
C MET A 62 -11.73 -2.96 9.80
N ASP A 63 -12.77 -3.44 10.47
CA ASP A 63 -12.61 -4.07 11.78
C ASP A 63 -11.94 -5.43 11.64
N GLU A 64 -12.36 -6.21 10.63
CA GLU A 64 -11.83 -7.53 10.33
C GLU A 64 -11.61 -7.73 8.83
N TYR A 65 -10.68 -8.63 8.49
CA TYR A 65 -10.49 -9.03 7.10
C TYR A 65 -11.66 -9.90 6.63
N PRO A 66 -12.24 -9.62 5.45
CA PRO A 66 -13.27 -10.48 4.89
C PRO A 66 -12.76 -11.91 4.71
N VAL A 67 -13.63 -12.89 5.01
CA VAL A 67 -13.31 -14.32 4.86
C VAL A 67 -13.34 -14.74 3.40
N ASN A 68 -14.28 -14.17 2.63
CA ASN A 68 -14.49 -14.49 1.22
C ASN A 68 -14.41 -13.22 0.37
N TYR A 69 -13.89 -13.37 -0.84
CA TYR A 69 -13.78 -12.33 -1.85
C TYR A 69 -14.45 -12.80 -3.14
N PRO A 70 -15.16 -11.93 -3.87
CA PRO A 70 -15.64 -12.26 -5.20
C PRO A 70 -14.48 -12.68 -6.12
N GLU A 71 -14.69 -13.69 -6.95
CA GLU A 71 -13.66 -14.30 -7.82
C GLU A 71 -13.01 -13.32 -8.82
N TYR A 72 -13.69 -12.21 -9.13
CA TYR A 72 -13.14 -11.17 -10.01
C TYR A 72 -12.05 -10.32 -9.35
N PHE A 73 -11.79 -10.47 -8.04
CA PHE A 73 -10.64 -9.85 -7.39
C PHE A 73 -9.43 -10.77 -7.41
N ARG A 74 -8.31 -10.22 -7.84
CA ARG A 74 -7.01 -10.82 -7.53
C ARG A 74 -6.59 -10.37 -6.13
N VAL A 75 -6.39 -11.32 -5.24
CA VAL A 75 -6.03 -11.07 -3.83
C VAL A 75 -4.54 -11.25 -3.63
N VAL A 76 -3.90 -10.32 -2.92
CA VAL A 76 -2.54 -10.44 -2.39
C VAL A 76 -2.61 -10.30 -0.89
N ASP A 77 -2.41 -11.41 -0.19
CA ASP A 77 -2.45 -11.48 1.25
C ASP A 77 -1.07 -11.13 1.84
N LEU A 78 -1.00 -10.02 2.55
CA LEU A 78 0.20 -9.54 3.23
C LEU A 78 0.03 -9.53 4.75
N ARG A 79 -0.95 -10.24 5.29
CA ARG A 79 -1.18 -10.32 6.75
C ARG A 79 -0.02 -10.98 7.50
N GLN A 80 0.75 -11.84 6.82
CA GLN A 80 1.96 -12.45 7.36
C GLN A 80 3.26 -11.73 6.96
N GLY A 81 3.14 -10.55 6.34
CA GLY A 81 4.24 -9.75 5.85
C GLY A 81 4.55 -9.97 4.36
N LYS A 82 5.47 -9.16 3.87
CA LYS A 82 6.02 -9.26 2.52
C LYS A 82 7.19 -10.25 2.49
N LYS A 83 7.65 -10.63 1.29
CA LYS A 83 8.88 -11.43 1.11
C LYS A 83 10.10 -10.77 1.76
N VAL A 84 10.22 -9.44 1.64
CA VAL A 84 11.10 -8.62 2.47
C VAL A 84 10.20 -7.92 3.46
N ASP A 85 10.21 -8.38 4.70
CA ASP A 85 9.30 -7.94 5.74
C ASP A 85 9.72 -6.57 6.27
N ASP A 86 8.87 -5.58 6.08
CA ASP A 86 9.02 -4.21 6.55
C ASP A 86 7.99 -3.83 7.64
N GLY A 87 7.37 -4.84 8.25
CA GLY A 87 6.32 -4.67 9.26
C GLY A 87 4.93 -4.36 8.70
N TYR A 88 4.79 -4.05 7.42
CA TYR A 88 3.49 -3.75 6.81
C TYR A 88 2.58 -4.99 6.75
N ARG A 89 1.34 -4.85 7.20
CA ARG A 89 0.31 -5.89 7.21
C ARG A 89 -0.98 -5.38 6.60
N ALA A 90 -1.44 -6.03 5.56
CA ALA A 90 -2.67 -5.64 4.87
C ALA A 90 -3.16 -6.77 3.96
N MET A 91 -4.34 -6.60 3.43
CA MET A 91 -4.80 -7.35 2.27
C MET A 91 -5.00 -6.41 1.09
N HIS A 92 -4.46 -6.76 -0.06
CA HIS A 92 -4.62 -5.99 -1.28
C HIS A 92 -5.54 -6.73 -2.24
N LEU A 93 -6.59 -6.08 -2.65
CA LEU A 93 -7.51 -6.53 -3.68
C LEU A 93 -7.23 -5.73 -4.95
N TYR A 94 -7.17 -6.42 -6.08
CA TYR A 94 -7.01 -5.79 -7.38
C TYR A 94 -8.22 -6.12 -8.23
N TYR A 95 -8.97 -5.10 -8.59
CA TYR A 95 -10.08 -5.18 -9.52
C TYR A 95 -9.65 -4.70 -10.89
N GLN A 96 -9.96 -5.45 -11.93
CA GLN A 96 -9.76 -5.05 -13.31
C GLN A 96 -11.01 -5.43 -14.10
N ARG A 97 -11.71 -4.42 -14.64
CA ARG A 97 -12.96 -4.63 -15.39
C ARG A 97 -12.77 -5.52 -16.62
N ASP A 98 -11.71 -5.25 -17.37
CA ASP A 98 -11.36 -5.95 -18.60
C ASP A 98 -9.86 -5.79 -18.91
N ASN A 99 -9.40 -6.40 -20.01
CA ASN A 99 -7.99 -6.37 -20.38
C ASN A 99 -7.48 -5.01 -20.85
N LEU A 100 -8.35 -4.05 -21.11
CA LEU A 100 -8.00 -2.69 -21.56
C LEU A 100 -8.03 -1.69 -20.39
N ALA A 101 -8.71 -2.04 -19.29
CA ALA A 101 -8.78 -1.17 -18.10
C ALA A 101 -7.51 -1.29 -17.25
N TYR A 102 -7.14 -0.21 -16.56
CA TYR A 102 -6.15 -0.25 -15.50
C TYR A 102 -6.75 -0.92 -14.25
N PRO A 103 -5.99 -1.77 -13.57
CA PRO A 103 -6.42 -2.31 -12.29
C PRO A 103 -6.58 -1.21 -11.24
N ILE A 104 -7.58 -1.38 -10.38
CA ILE A 104 -7.80 -0.59 -9.19
C ILE A 104 -7.25 -1.38 -8.01
N GLU A 105 -6.35 -0.79 -7.22
CA GLU A 105 -5.86 -1.37 -5.98
C GLU A 105 -6.74 -0.94 -4.81
N ILE A 106 -7.20 -1.91 -4.02
CA ILE A 106 -7.93 -1.66 -2.77
C ILE A 106 -7.10 -2.28 -1.64
N GLN A 107 -6.62 -1.44 -0.73
CA GLN A 107 -5.86 -1.86 0.44
C GLN A 107 -6.80 -1.92 1.65
N LEU A 108 -6.95 -3.10 2.23
CA LEU A 108 -7.70 -3.30 3.47
C LEU A 108 -6.72 -3.24 4.64
N TRP A 109 -6.92 -2.28 5.55
CA TRP A 109 -6.15 -2.09 6.77
C TRP A 109 -7.06 -2.41 7.95
N CYS A 110 -6.79 -3.49 8.67
CA CYS A 110 -7.73 -4.04 9.63
C CYS A 110 -7.17 -4.09 11.04
N GLY A 111 -8.07 -3.99 12.01
CA GLY A 111 -7.81 -4.29 13.41
C GLY A 111 -6.58 -3.59 13.98
N ALA A 112 -5.76 -4.35 14.68
CA ALA A 112 -4.55 -3.87 15.34
C ALA A 112 -3.50 -3.34 14.36
N ASP A 113 -3.40 -3.89 13.15
CA ASP A 113 -2.39 -3.49 12.16
C ASP A 113 -2.62 -2.09 11.58
N TYR A 114 -3.85 -1.57 11.71
CA TYR A 114 -4.23 -0.28 11.18
C TYR A 114 -3.31 0.87 11.66
N TYR A 115 -3.12 0.98 12.98
CA TYR A 115 -2.33 2.07 13.56
C TYR A 115 -0.86 1.97 13.18
N PHE A 116 -0.28 0.76 13.22
CA PHE A 116 1.08 0.54 12.78
C PHE A 116 1.27 0.94 11.31
N ASN A 117 0.35 0.56 10.44
CA ASN A 117 0.41 0.93 9.02
C ASN A 117 0.33 2.45 8.82
N VAL A 118 -0.52 3.16 9.60
CA VAL A 118 -0.60 4.63 9.57
C VAL A 118 0.74 5.25 9.94
N TRP A 119 1.30 4.88 11.10
CA TRP A 119 2.57 5.44 11.59
C TRP A 119 3.75 5.12 10.68
N SER A 120 3.83 3.87 10.19
CA SER A 120 4.87 3.46 9.24
C SER A 120 4.79 4.24 7.94
N HIS A 121 3.59 4.48 7.42
CA HIS A 121 3.41 5.24 6.20
C HIS A 121 3.81 6.72 6.36
N GLN A 122 3.52 7.30 7.53
CA GLN A 122 3.84 8.70 7.82
C GLN A 122 5.33 8.91 8.11
N HIS A 123 5.95 8.03 8.87
CA HIS A 123 7.27 8.28 9.47
C HIS A 123 8.37 7.40 8.91
N LEU A 124 8.10 6.10 8.67
CA LEU A 124 9.13 5.12 8.33
C LEU A 124 9.37 4.96 6.82
N TYR A 125 8.33 5.10 6.00
CA TYR A 125 8.41 4.79 4.56
C TYR A 125 9.51 5.54 3.79
N LYS A 126 9.87 6.73 4.23
CA LYS A 126 10.95 7.55 3.65
C LYS A 126 12.35 6.95 3.81
N TYR A 127 12.58 6.18 4.88
CA TYR A 127 13.89 5.59 5.21
C TYR A 127 14.23 4.37 4.34
N LYS A 128 13.21 3.67 3.83
CA LYS A 128 13.36 2.45 3.00
C LYS A 128 14.19 1.36 3.68
N ASP A 129 14.10 1.28 5.00
CA ASP A 129 14.76 0.29 5.84
C ASP A 129 13.74 -0.79 6.29
N PRO A 130 13.73 -1.97 5.64
CA PRO A 130 12.81 -3.04 6.01
C PRO A 130 13.10 -3.63 7.39
N GLU A 131 14.37 -3.73 7.78
CA GLU A 131 14.74 -4.34 9.08
C GLU A 131 14.25 -3.45 10.23
N LEU A 132 14.40 -2.14 10.11
CA LEU A 132 13.84 -1.20 11.08
C LEU A 132 12.33 -1.36 11.19
N GLY A 133 11.63 -1.46 10.06
CA GLY A 133 10.17 -1.65 10.03
C GLY A 133 9.73 -2.95 10.69
N LYS A 134 10.44 -4.04 10.42
CA LYS A 134 10.19 -5.35 11.01
C LYS A 134 10.41 -5.35 12.54
N LEU A 135 11.46 -4.70 13.02
CA LEU A 135 11.74 -4.60 14.45
C LEU A 135 10.66 -3.78 15.17
N LEU A 136 10.29 -2.63 14.65
CA LEU A 136 9.22 -1.78 15.19
C LEU A 136 7.88 -2.53 15.22
N TYR A 137 7.55 -3.31 14.19
CA TYR A 137 6.34 -4.11 14.17
C TYR A 137 6.34 -5.20 15.25
N LYS A 138 7.48 -5.87 15.48
CA LYS A 138 7.62 -6.85 16.56
C LYS A 138 7.40 -6.22 17.94
N GLU A 139 7.93 -5.04 18.18
CA GLU A 139 7.72 -4.29 19.44
C GLU A 139 6.26 -3.82 19.57
N TYR A 140 5.64 -3.42 18.46
CA TYR A 140 4.21 -3.10 18.43
C TYR A 140 3.35 -4.33 18.79
N GLN A 141 3.61 -5.48 18.19
CA GLN A 141 2.89 -6.72 18.50
C GLN A 141 3.08 -7.17 19.97
N SER A 142 4.25 -6.93 20.55
CA SER A 142 4.53 -7.25 21.96
C SER A 142 3.94 -6.23 22.94
N GLY A 143 3.33 -5.15 22.46
CA GLY A 143 2.75 -4.10 23.27
C GLY A 143 3.78 -3.14 23.89
N GLN A 144 5.02 -3.14 23.41
CA GLN A 144 6.03 -2.14 23.80
C GLN A 144 5.76 -0.78 23.14
N ILE A 145 5.23 -0.79 21.92
CA ILE A 145 4.74 0.39 21.20
C ILE A 145 3.22 0.38 21.26
N LYS A 146 2.62 1.37 21.92
CA LYS A 146 1.16 1.49 22.08
C LYS A 146 0.59 2.76 21.45
N SER A 147 1.45 3.72 21.12
CA SER A 147 1.07 5.01 20.58
C SER A 147 2.04 5.45 19.49
N GLU A 148 1.63 6.45 18.71
CA GLU A 148 2.50 7.10 17.73
C GLU A 148 3.74 7.72 18.39
N THR A 149 3.58 8.25 19.59
CA THR A 149 4.70 8.81 20.38
C THR A 149 5.72 7.74 20.73
N ASP A 150 5.26 6.55 21.17
CA ASP A 150 6.17 5.43 21.45
C ASP A 150 6.89 4.99 20.16
N PHE A 151 6.16 4.92 19.05
CA PHE A 151 6.71 4.55 17.73
C PHE A 151 7.85 5.49 17.32
N LEU A 152 7.62 6.81 17.42
CA LEU A 152 8.64 7.81 17.10
C LEU A 152 9.85 7.74 18.03
N ALA A 153 9.64 7.62 19.34
CA ALA A 153 10.72 7.51 20.30
C ALA A 153 11.60 6.27 20.07
N ARG A 154 10.98 5.13 19.71
CA ARG A 154 11.72 3.89 19.39
C ARG A 154 12.48 4.02 18.07
N MET A 155 11.88 4.61 17.05
CA MET A 155 12.53 4.87 15.77
C MET A 155 13.78 5.74 15.94
N GLU A 156 13.69 6.86 16.70
CA GLU A 156 14.83 7.71 16.99
C GLU A 156 15.93 7.01 17.82
N ALA A 157 15.55 6.16 18.77
CA ALA A 157 16.51 5.41 19.58
C ALA A 157 17.30 4.39 18.73
N MET A 158 16.66 3.77 17.73
CA MET A 158 17.31 2.84 16.81
C MET A 158 18.25 3.55 15.84
N GLU A 159 17.87 4.73 15.34
CA GLU A 159 18.73 5.55 14.47
C GLU A 159 20.02 6.03 15.16
N ARG A 160 19.98 6.28 16.48
CA ARG A 160 21.18 6.72 17.23
C ARG A 160 22.17 5.59 17.53
N ASN A 161 21.72 4.34 17.44
CA ASN A 161 22.52 3.15 17.80
C ASN A 161 23.01 2.37 16.56
N GLY A 162 22.69 2.80 15.36
CA GLY A 162 23.14 2.21 14.10
C GLY A 162 24.10 3.14 13.35
#